data_3eda727795cd09c2c3a4f7156c69c1fd
#
_entry.id   3eda727795cd09c2c3a4f7156c69c1fd
#
_cell.length_a   1.000
_cell.length_b   1.000
_cell.length_c   1.000
_cell.angle_alpha   90.00
_cell.angle_beta   90.00
_cell.angle_gamma   90.00
#
_symmetry.space_group_name_H-M   'P 1'
#
loop_
_entity.id
_entity.type
_entity.pdbx_description
1 polymer ?
#
loop_
_entity_poly.entity_id
_entity_poly.type
_entity_poly.pdbx_seq_one_letter_code
_entity_poly.pdbx_strand_id
1 'polypeptide(L)'
;MKLIISSSELLKGVMAVSKAIPAKSPLPILENFLFDLKGKTLEITASDTELTLKTKIEVEETVEEGRIAVPAKHMMDLLKELPDQPLTINTTNDSSFVCSWASGESNLPYFPAEDYPEITGTDDTAVAIQFPAQSLTEGISSTIYATADDEIRPAMNGIFFDIDLASTTLVASDSHKLICYTTTDVKAQEKASFILHKKPAAILKAIIGKDVEEVEVAFDSKNATFTFGQTIVICRLVVGKYPKYRDVIPQNNSNILKINRVQLLNTVRRVSVCANKASNHIKFDLQSGSLEISAQDLGFSIAAYEKVMCQYDGEPLTIGFKSPYIIEILSNMNCGEVVMKFLDSKRAALILPAEEEEDSEKICGIIMPIMIS
;
A
#
# COMPACT_ATOMS: atom_id res chain seq x y z
N MET A 1 29.35 8.62 21.40
CA MET A 1 29.22 7.56 20.38
C MET A 1 30.34 7.69 19.35
N LYS A 2 31.06 6.60 19.07
CA LYS A 2 32.10 6.60 18.02
C LYS A 2 32.15 5.24 17.32
N LEU A 3 32.08 5.24 15.98
CA LEU A 3 32.05 4.02 15.16
C LEU A 3 32.73 4.22 13.80
N ILE A 4 33.06 3.11 13.13
CA ILE A 4 33.47 3.06 11.72
C ILE A 4 32.50 2.17 10.96
N ILE A 5 32.03 2.65 9.80
CA ILE A 5 31.03 1.98 8.98
C ILE A 5 31.24 2.32 7.49
N SER A 6 30.90 1.40 6.56
CA SER A 6 30.86 1.71 5.13
C SER A 6 29.78 2.76 4.82
N SER A 7 30.12 3.75 3.98
CA SER A 7 29.19 4.77 3.52
C SER A 7 27.99 4.16 2.77
N SER A 8 28.21 3.11 2.00
CA SER A 8 27.17 2.42 1.24
C SER A 8 26.22 1.65 2.16
N GLU A 9 26.72 0.97 3.20
CA GLU A 9 25.88 0.26 4.17
C GLU A 9 25.05 1.24 5.01
N LEU A 10 25.67 2.35 5.45
CA LEU A 10 24.91 3.40 6.16
C LEU A 10 23.84 4.03 5.27
N LEU A 11 24.15 4.31 3.99
CA LEU A 11 23.17 4.83 3.05
C LEU A 11 22.00 3.86 2.86
N LYS A 12 22.25 2.56 2.70
CA LYS A 12 21.18 1.55 2.63
C LYS A 12 20.31 1.57 3.88
N GLY A 13 20.93 1.61 5.06
CA GLY A 13 20.19 1.65 6.34
C GLY A 13 19.30 2.87 6.47
N VAL A 14 19.81 4.09 6.23
CA VAL A 14 19.00 5.31 6.33
C VAL A 14 17.92 5.38 5.24
N MET A 15 18.20 4.89 4.04
CA MET A 15 17.20 4.83 2.95
C MET A 15 16.07 3.84 3.26
N ALA A 16 16.37 2.71 3.92
CA ALA A 16 15.36 1.74 4.31
C ALA A 16 14.29 2.35 5.22
N VAL A 17 14.68 3.21 6.16
CA VAL A 17 13.77 3.83 7.12
C VAL A 17 13.28 5.22 6.73
N SER A 18 13.89 5.86 5.72
CA SER A 18 13.61 7.26 5.34
C SER A 18 12.15 7.56 4.99
N LYS A 19 11.39 6.54 4.56
CA LYS A 19 9.97 6.69 4.21
C LYS A 19 9.06 7.01 5.40
N ALA A 20 9.54 6.82 6.63
CA ALA A 20 8.83 7.22 7.84
C ALA A 20 9.14 8.66 8.28
N ILE A 21 10.16 9.31 7.69
CA ILE A 21 10.47 10.72 8.01
C ILE A 21 9.36 11.61 7.45
N PRO A 22 8.66 12.39 8.29
CA PRO A 22 7.63 13.30 7.81
C PRO A 22 8.26 14.53 7.12
N ALA A 23 7.60 15.05 6.08
CA ALA A 23 8.06 16.28 5.41
C ALA A 23 8.01 17.51 6.33
N LYS A 24 7.07 17.52 7.26
CA LYS A 24 6.94 18.46 8.39
C LYS A 24 6.29 17.73 9.56
N SER A 25 6.78 17.97 10.76
CA SER A 25 6.22 17.41 11.97
C SER A 25 5.93 18.48 13.01
N PRO A 26 4.85 18.36 13.81
CA PRO A 26 4.66 19.17 15.00
C PRO A 26 5.73 18.88 16.05
N LEU A 27 6.41 17.74 15.95
CA LEU A 27 7.55 17.35 16.78
C LEU A 27 8.81 17.36 15.90
N PRO A 28 9.63 18.42 15.92
CA PRO A 28 10.80 18.56 15.04
C PRO A 28 11.83 17.43 15.19
N ILE A 29 11.88 16.77 16.34
CA ILE A 29 12.79 15.64 16.57
C ILE A 29 12.52 14.49 15.60
N LEU A 30 11.29 14.31 15.09
CA LEU A 30 10.92 13.26 14.14
C LEU A 30 11.42 13.53 12.71
N GLU A 31 11.96 14.71 12.44
CA GLU A 31 12.68 15.00 11.18
C GLU A 31 14.11 14.42 11.19
N ASN A 32 14.47 13.69 12.26
CA ASN A 32 15.78 13.08 12.48
C ASN A 32 15.68 11.55 12.47
N PHE A 33 16.76 10.89 12.08
CA PHE A 33 16.97 9.49 12.38
C PHE A 33 17.44 9.33 13.82
N LEU A 34 16.90 8.35 14.52
CA LEU A 34 17.46 7.92 15.79
C LEU A 34 18.48 6.81 15.50
N PHE A 35 19.73 7.04 15.89
CA PHE A 35 20.83 6.08 15.85
C PHE A 35 21.05 5.51 17.26
N ASP A 36 21.00 4.20 17.40
CA ASP A 36 21.28 3.47 18.66
C ASP A 36 22.37 2.42 18.37
N LEU A 37 23.60 2.69 18.86
CA LEU A 37 24.77 1.82 18.66
C LEU A 37 25.00 0.97 19.90
N LYS A 38 24.89 -0.34 19.74
CA LYS A 38 25.14 -1.35 20.77
C LYS A 38 25.98 -2.50 20.21
N GLY A 39 27.10 -2.77 20.83
CA GLY A 39 28.07 -3.75 20.31
C GLY A 39 28.45 -3.38 18.87
N LYS A 40 28.34 -4.30 17.95
CA LYS A 40 28.60 -4.09 16.51
C LYS A 40 27.35 -3.79 15.68
N THR A 41 26.25 -3.45 16.34
CA THR A 41 24.98 -3.21 15.64
C THR A 41 24.55 -1.76 15.82
N LEU A 42 24.32 -1.07 14.71
CA LEU A 42 23.66 0.22 14.64
C LEU A 42 22.20 0.02 14.27
N GLU A 43 21.29 0.27 15.21
CA GLU A 43 19.85 0.36 14.92
C GLU A 43 19.52 1.78 14.47
N ILE A 44 18.91 1.91 13.31
CA ILE A 44 18.45 3.17 12.73
C ILE A 44 16.93 3.17 12.77
N THR A 45 16.35 4.21 13.38
CA THR A 45 14.90 4.36 13.50
C THR A 45 14.45 5.68 12.88
N ALA A 46 13.31 5.64 12.19
CA ALA A 46 12.57 6.81 11.75
C ALA A 46 11.08 6.64 12.12
N SER A 47 10.42 7.73 12.50
CA SER A 47 9.02 7.69 12.92
C SER A 47 8.27 8.97 12.59
N ASP A 48 6.95 8.85 12.37
CA ASP A 48 6.01 9.98 12.28
C ASP A 48 4.91 9.94 13.35
N THR A 49 5.10 9.16 14.41
CA THR A 49 4.15 8.84 15.50
C THR A 49 3.10 7.78 15.19
N GLU A 50 2.67 7.65 13.95
CA GLU A 50 1.70 6.63 13.50
C GLU A 50 2.39 5.42 12.86
N LEU A 51 3.56 5.66 12.29
CA LEU A 51 4.38 4.68 11.61
C LEU A 51 5.84 4.83 12.06
N THR A 52 6.46 3.72 12.38
CA THR A 52 7.89 3.64 12.69
C THR A 52 8.55 2.58 11.84
N LEU A 53 9.66 2.93 11.26
CA LEU A 53 10.57 2.01 10.57
C LEU A 53 11.87 1.89 11.37
N LYS A 54 12.32 0.66 11.56
CA LYS A 54 13.61 0.33 12.17
C LYS A 54 14.38 -0.61 11.26
N THR A 55 15.69 -0.43 11.20
CA THR A 55 16.58 -1.39 10.57
C THR A 55 17.88 -1.52 11.36
N LYS A 56 18.51 -2.69 11.28
CA LYS A 56 19.79 -2.97 11.93
C LYS A 56 20.84 -3.18 10.87
N ILE A 57 21.99 -2.54 11.06
CA ILE A 57 23.16 -2.71 10.21
C ILE A 57 24.39 -3.01 11.07
N GLU A 58 25.31 -3.81 10.55
CA GLU A 58 26.56 -4.07 11.23
C GLU A 58 27.55 -2.94 10.96
N VAL A 59 28.30 -2.57 12.00
CA VAL A 59 29.41 -1.62 11.89
C VAL A 59 30.75 -2.36 11.86
N GLU A 60 31.74 -1.79 11.17
CA GLU A 60 33.09 -2.38 11.08
C GLU A 60 33.78 -2.36 12.45
N GLU A 61 33.69 -1.22 13.14
CA GLU A 61 34.26 -1.01 14.45
C GLU A 61 33.37 -0.13 15.35
N THR A 62 33.26 -0.52 16.60
CA THR A 62 32.64 0.29 17.65
C THR A 62 33.70 0.70 18.66
N VAL A 63 33.95 1.99 18.76
CA VAL A 63 34.88 2.55 19.76
C VAL A 63 34.13 2.99 21.01
N GLU A 64 32.95 3.56 20.85
CA GLU A 64 32.10 4.04 21.94
C GLU A 64 30.63 3.91 21.57
N GLU A 65 29.87 3.18 22.38
CA GLU A 65 28.42 3.05 22.21
C GLU A 65 27.72 4.39 22.49
N GLY A 66 26.47 4.49 22.04
CA GLY A 66 25.66 5.69 22.31
C GLY A 66 24.42 5.77 21.48
N ARG A 67 23.62 6.79 21.80
CA ARG A 67 22.31 7.01 21.19
C ARG A 67 22.12 8.49 20.88
N ILE A 68 21.84 8.83 19.63
CA ILE A 68 21.69 10.22 19.17
C ILE A 68 20.60 10.32 18.10
N ALA A 69 20.00 11.51 17.97
CA ALA A 69 19.11 11.81 16.83
C ALA A 69 19.85 12.73 15.82
N VAL A 70 19.90 12.29 14.54
CA VAL A 70 20.69 12.88 13.46
C VAL A 70 19.79 13.43 12.37
N PRO A 71 19.99 14.69 11.88
CA PRO A 71 19.16 15.29 10.83
C PRO A 71 19.07 14.43 9.56
N ALA A 72 17.87 13.89 9.30
CA ALA A 72 17.69 12.87 8.26
C ALA A 72 18.03 13.39 6.86
N LYS A 73 17.55 14.59 6.52
CA LYS A 73 17.77 15.16 5.19
C LYS A 73 19.26 15.37 4.92
N HIS A 74 19.97 16.03 5.84
CA HIS A 74 21.40 16.32 5.64
C HIS A 74 22.24 15.04 5.58
N MET A 75 21.90 14.05 6.42
CA MET A 75 22.59 12.76 6.42
C MET A 75 22.39 12.01 5.10
N MET A 76 21.17 11.96 4.60
CA MET A 76 20.87 11.33 3.30
C MET A 76 21.54 12.06 2.13
N ASP A 77 21.51 13.40 2.13
CA ASP A 77 22.09 14.19 1.06
C ASP A 77 23.62 14.01 1.04
N LEU A 78 24.28 14.02 2.20
CA LEU A 78 25.73 13.75 2.32
C LEU A 78 26.08 12.35 1.81
N LEU A 79 25.39 11.32 2.29
CA LEU A 79 25.72 9.93 1.95
C LEU A 79 25.52 9.61 0.46
N LYS A 80 24.60 10.27 -0.22
CA LYS A 80 24.36 10.09 -1.67
C LYS A 80 25.51 10.60 -2.53
N GLU A 81 26.24 11.60 -2.05
CA GLU A 81 27.36 12.19 -2.78
C GLU A 81 28.70 11.50 -2.48
N LEU A 82 28.75 10.63 -1.46
CA LEU A 82 29.98 9.92 -1.11
C LEU A 82 30.11 8.62 -1.91
N PRO A 83 31.31 8.34 -2.47
CA PRO A 83 31.63 7.01 -2.98
C PRO A 83 31.69 6.00 -1.83
N ASP A 84 31.64 4.70 -2.15
CA ASP A 84 31.78 3.67 -1.13
C ASP A 84 33.16 3.70 -0.49
N GLN A 85 33.18 3.97 0.81
CA GLN A 85 34.40 4.09 1.64
C GLN A 85 34.06 4.00 3.12
N PRO A 86 35.03 3.70 3.99
CA PRO A 86 34.86 3.78 5.43
C PRO A 86 34.57 5.21 5.87
N LEU A 87 33.57 5.35 6.73
CA LEU A 87 33.22 6.59 7.44
C LEU A 87 33.49 6.40 8.92
N THR A 88 34.16 7.38 9.53
CA THR A 88 34.24 7.50 11.00
C THR A 88 33.20 8.46 11.46
N ILE A 89 32.30 8.00 12.31
CA ILE A 89 31.28 8.82 12.97
C ILE A 89 31.70 9.05 14.41
N ASN A 90 31.72 10.30 14.84
CA ASN A 90 32.13 10.67 16.18
C ASN A 90 31.29 11.83 16.75
N THR A 91 30.67 11.66 17.91
CA THR A 91 30.01 12.74 18.62
C THR A 91 31.02 13.53 19.43
N THR A 92 30.88 14.85 19.43
CA THR A 92 31.69 15.78 20.23
C THR A 92 30.89 16.34 21.39
N ASN A 93 31.59 17.00 22.35
CA ASN A 93 30.94 17.57 23.53
C ASN A 93 30.05 18.79 23.23
N ASP A 94 30.12 19.34 22.02
CA ASP A 94 29.36 20.53 21.57
C ASP A 94 28.05 20.19 20.87
N SER A 95 27.45 19.04 21.13
CA SER A 95 26.24 18.56 20.45
C SER A 95 26.40 18.51 18.95
N SER A 96 27.60 18.28 18.48
CA SER A 96 27.92 18.06 17.08
C SER A 96 28.42 16.65 16.81
N PHE A 97 28.15 16.22 15.61
CA PHE A 97 28.38 14.89 15.08
C PHE A 97 29.28 15.07 13.86
N VAL A 98 30.48 14.55 13.95
CA VAL A 98 31.48 14.62 12.88
C VAL A 98 31.47 13.32 12.11
N CYS A 99 31.24 13.42 10.80
CA CYS A 99 31.36 12.33 9.85
C CYS A 99 32.62 12.55 9.01
N SER A 100 33.66 11.75 9.20
CA SER A 100 34.94 11.89 8.52
C SER A 100 35.17 10.75 7.53
N TRP A 101 35.78 11.06 6.38
CA TRP A 101 36.18 10.11 5.34
C TRP A 101 37.58 10.42 4.84
N ALA A 102 38.11 9.64 3.90
CA ALA A 102 39.53 9.71 3.50
C ALA A 102 40.04 11.11 3.11
N SER A 103 39.18 11.96 2.52
CA SER A 103 39.55 13.28 1.96
C SER A 103 38.85 14.46 2.59
N GLY A 104 38.04 14.27 3.63
CA GLY A 104 37.28 15.37 4.24
C GLY A 104 36.45 14.97 5.43
N GLU A 105 35.73 15.94 5.96
CA GLU A 105 34.80 15.73 7.05
C GLU A 105 33.58 16.66 6.94
N SER A 106 32.48 16.26 7.53
CA SER A 106 31.27 17.07 7.68
C SER A 106 30.86 17.10 9.14
N ASN A 107 30.53 18.28 9.62
CA ASN A 107 30.06 18.51 10.96
C ASN A 107 28.54 18.83 10.93
N LEU A 108 27.72 17.99 11.57
CA LEU A 108 26.29 18.12 11.64
C LEU A 108 25.85 18.26 13.11
N PRO A 109 24.77 18.98 13.41
CA PRO A 109 24.19 18.95 14.76
C PRO A 109 23.59 17.56 15.03
N TYR A 110 23.58 17.13 16.29
CA TYR A 110 22.73 16.04 16.75
C TYR A 110 21.86 16.52 17.91
N PHE A 111 20.80 15.77 18.17
CA PHE A 111 19.88 16.03 19.26
C PHE A 111 19.91 14.87 20.26
N PRO A 112 19.60 15.14 21.56
CA PRO A 112 19.51 14.09 22.55
C PRO A 112 18.49 13.03 22.15
N ALA A 113 18.86 11.76 22.30
CA ALA A 113 17.96 10.65 21.96
C ALA A 113 16.77 10.53 22.91
N GLU A 114 16.87 11.11 24.11
CA GLU A 114 15.82 11.17 25.12
C GLU A 114 14.61 12.00 24.66
N ASP A 115 14.83 12.95 23.76
CA ASP A 115 13.77 13.76 23.16
C ASP A 115 12.97 12.98 22.09
N TYR A 116 13.48 11.82 21.63
CA TYR A 116 12.79 11.01 20.65
C TYR A 116 11.66 10.21 21.32
N PRO A 117 10.42 10.26 20.79
CA PRO A 117 9.28 9.57 21.40
C PRO A 117 9.54 8.08 21.58
N GLU A 118 9.05 7.53 22.69
CA GLU A 118 9.05 6.09 22.90
C GLU A 118 8.14 5.41 21.85
N ILE A 119 8.68 4.37 21.25
CA ILE A 119 8.00 3.64 20.18
C ILE A 119 7.50 2.33 20.78
N THR A 120 6.20 2.27 20.98
CA THR A 120 5.50 1.06 21.45
C THR A 120 5.10 0.21 20.24
N GLY A 121 5.61 -1.01 20.18
CA GLY A 121 5.14 -2.04 19.26
C GLY A 121 3.84 -2.71 19.72
N THR A 122 3.61 -3.90 19.25
CA THR A 122 2.54 -4.79 19.72
C THR A 122 2.81 -5.26 21.14
N ASP A 123 1.75 -5.51 21.91
CA ASP A 123 1.82 -6.01 23.28
C ASP A 123 1.86 -7.56 23.35
N ASP A 124 1.90 -8.11 24.57
CA ASP A 124 1.99 -9.55 24.83
C ASP A 124 0.72 -10.35 24.39
N THR A 125 -0.35 -9.64 24.01
CA THR A 125 -1.59 -10.24 23.50
C THR A 125 -1.60 -10.39 21.99
N ALA A 126 -0.53 -9.96 21.31
CA ALA A 126 -0.46 -9.95 19.87
C ALA A 126 -0.57 -11.34 19.25
N VAL A 127 -1.35 -11.44 18.20
CA VAL A 127 -1.41 -12.59 17.31
C VAL A 127 -0.32 -12.46 16.26
N ALA A 128 0.50 -13.48 16.09
CA ALA A 128 1.56 -13.51 15.08
C ALA A 128 1.22 -14.51 13.96
N ILE A 129 1.40 -14.06 12.71
CA ILE A 129 1.11 -14.85 11.51
C ILE A 129 2.24 -14.65 10.50
N GLN A 130 2.66 -15.73 9.84
CA GLN A 130 3.62 -15.67 8.73
C GLN A 130 2.87 -15.46 7.41
N PHE A 131 3.31 -14.46 6.67
CA PHE A 131 2.83 -14.14 5.33
C PHE A 131 3.94 -14.37 4.31
N PRO A 132 3.72 -15.13 3.24
CA PRO A 132 4.59 -15.03 2.07
C PRO A 132 4.65 -13.58 1.61
N ALA A 133 5.86 -13.06 1.42
CA ALA A 133 6.06 -11.65 1.08
C ALA A 133 5.37 -11.27 -0.25
N GLN A 134 5.34 -12.21 -1.20
CA GLN A 134 4.62 -12.06 -2.46
C GLN A 134 3.12 -11.89 -2.22
N SER A 135 2.46 -12.81 -1.51
CA SER A 135 1.00 -12.75 -1.23
C SER A 135 0.62 -11.48 -0.48
N LEU A 136 1.46 -11.02 0.46
CA LEU A 136 1.24 -9.76 1.18
C LEU A 136 1.33 -8.55 0.25
N THR A 137 2.37 -8.46 -0.57
CA THR A 137 2.58 -7.32 -1.47
C THR A 137 1.59 -7.28 -2.62
N GLU A 138 1.18 -8.43 -3.16
CA GLU A 138 0.14 -8.56 -4.17
C GLU A 138 -1.23 -8.21 -3.60
N GLY A 139 -1.56 -8.71 -2.42
CA GLY A 139 -2.81 -8.37 -1.74
C GLY A 139 -2.94 -6.88 -1.44
N ILE A 140 -1.89 -6.25 -0.92
CA ILE A 140 -1.84 -4.80 -0.74
C ILE A 140 -1.97 -4.07 -2.08
N SER A 141 -1.23 -4.51 -3.10
CA SER A 141 -1.25 -3.87 -4.43
C SER A 141 -2.62 -3.93 -5.08
N SER A 142 -3.29 -5.07 -4.94
CA SER A 142 -4.60 -5.32 -5.52
C SER A 142 -5.74 -4.57 -4.83
N THR A 143 -5.54 -4.11 -3.59
CA THR A 143 -6.62 -3.53 -2.78
C THR A 143 -6.44 -2.06 -2.44
N ILE A 144 -5.22 -1.59 -2.25
CA ILE A 144 -4.92 -0.25 -1.70
C ILE A 144 -5.58 0.92 -2.46
N TYR A 145 -5.73 0.81 -3.78
CA TYR A 145 -6.34 1.86 -4.61
C TYR A 145 -7.86 2.01 -4.38
N ALA A 146 -8.47 1.02 -3.74
CA ALA A 146 -9.89 1.06 -3.40
C ALA A 146 -10.17 1.64 -2.00
N THR A 147 -9.15 1.99 -1.22
CA THR A 147 -9.33 2.64 0.07
C THR A 147 -9.93 4.04 -0.08
N ALA A 148 -10.68 4.48 0.93
CA ALA A 148 -11.26 5.81 0.98
C ALA A 148 -10.27 6.86 1.54
N ASP A 149 -10.69 8.12 1.43
CA ASP A 149 -10.22 9.28 2.19
C ASP A 149 -11.46 9.90 2.86
N ASP A 150 -11.94 9.30 3.96
CA ASP A 150 -13.21 9.61 4.58
C ASP A 150 -13.02 9.85 6.09
N GLU A 151 -13.20 11.09 6.54
CA GLU A 151 -13.08 11.45 7.95
C GLU A 151 -14.22 10.89 8.81
N ILE A 152 -15.37 10.62 8.20
CA ILE A 152 -16.57 10.12 8.90
C ILE A 152 -16.46 8.59 9.10
N ARG A 153 -15.84 7.90 8.17
CA ARG A 153 -15.70 6.44 8.17
C ARG A 153 -14.23 6.01 8.10
N PRO A 154 -13.43 6.30 9.13
CA PRO A 154 -11.98 6.04 9.10
C PRO A 154 -11.62 4.57 8.85
N ALA A 155 -12.51 3.62 9.19
CA ALA A 155 -12.30 2.19 8.88
C ALA A 155 -12.12 1.93 7.38
N MET A 156 -12.65 2.76 6.49
CA MET A 156 -12.50 2.63 5.04
C MET A 156 -11.21 3.26 4.49
N ASN A 157 -10.43 3.98 5.31
CA ASN A 157 -9.16 4.57 4.93
C ASN A 157 -8.00 3.57 4.97
N GLY A 158 -8.31 2.30 5.14
CA GLY A 158 -7.34 1.22 5.20
C GLY A 158 -7.81 -0.04 4.52
N ILE A 159 -6.91 -1.00 4.47
CA ILE A 159 -7.13 -2.36 3.98
C ILE A 159 -7.54 -3.21 5.18
N PHE A 160 -8.68 -3.86 5.09
CA PHE A 160 -9.14 -4.81 6.09
C PHE A 160 -8.55 -6.19 5.80
N PHE A 161 -7.82 -6.72 6.75
CA PHE A 161 -7.30 -8.08 6.76
C PHE A 161 -8.30 -8.97 7.49
N ASP A 162 -9.00 -9.82 6.75
CA ASP A 162 -9.95 -10.81 7.25
C ASP A 162 -9.29 -12.18 7.19
N ILE A 163 -8.77 -12.63 8.32
CA ILE A 163 -7.93 -13.82 8.45
C ILE A 163 -8.78 -14.96 9.02
N ASP A 164 -8.95 -16.00 8.23
CA ASP A 164 -9.74 -17.20 8.61
C ASP A 164 -8.85 -18.46 8.66
N LEU A 165 -9.42 -19.56 9.11
CA LEU A 165 -8.74 -20.86 9.23
C LEU A 165 -8.29 -21.44 7.88
N ALA A 166 -8.98 -21.11 6.80
CA ALA A 166 -8.73 -21.67 5.46
C ALA A 166 -8.07 -20.68 4.48
N SER A 167 -8.24 -19.38 4.70
CA SER A 167 -7.78 -18.34 3.77
C SER A 167 -7.71 -16.99 4.45
N THR A 168 -6.96 -16.07 3.84
CA THR A 168 -6.93 -14.66 4.24
C THR A 168 -7.45 -13.81 3.09
N THR A 169 -8.35 -12.87 3.42
CA THR A 169 -8.90 -11.93 2.44
C THR A 169 -8.52 -10.50 2.83
N LEU A 170 -7.86 -9.80 1.92
CA LEU A 170 -7.61 -8.36 2.02
C LEU A 170 -8.74 -7.62 1.30
N VAL A 171 -9.34 -6.64 1.95
CA VAL A 171 -10.51 -5.91 1.43
C VAL A 171 -10.31 -4.42 1.56
N ALA A 172 -10.62 -3.69 0.51
CA ALA A 172 -10.70 -2.22 0.54
C ALA A 172 -11.93 -1.71 -0.20
N SER A 173 -12.51 -0.62 0.28
CA SER A 173 -13.69 -0.01 -0.33
C SER A 173 -13.77 1.49 0.00
N ASP A 174 -14.28 2.27 -0.97
CA ASP A 174 -14.63 3.69 -0.82
C ASP A 174 -16.16 3.93 -0.87
N SER A 175 -16.97 2.87 -0.75
CA SER A 175 -18.44 2.83 -0.90
C SER A 175 -18.93 2.83 -2.35
N HIS A 176 -18.09 3.11 -3.33
CA HIS A 176 -18.46 3.09 -4.76
C HIS A 176 -17.86 1.89 -5.48
N LYS A 177 -16.71 1.46 -5.03
CA LYS A 177 -16.05 0.24 -5.46
C LYS A 177 -15.57 -0.53 -4.23
N LEU A 178 -15.45 -1.83 -4.36
CA LEU A 178 -14.87 -2.72 -3.35
C LEU A 178 -14.02 -3.76 -4.04
N ILE A 179 -12.85 -3.99 -3.50
CA ILE A 179 -11.92 -5.01 -4.00
C ILE A 179 -11.62 -5.99 -2.89
N CYS A 180 -11.72 -7.27 -3.22
CA CYS A 180 -11.24 -8.37 -2.40
C CYS A 180 -10.10 -9.07 -3.10
N TYR A 181 -9.04 -9.36 -2.36
CA TYR A 181 -7.98 -10.28 -2.74
C TYR A 181 -7.95 -11.39 -1.71
N THR A 182 -8.14 -12.63 -2.15
CA THR A 182 -8.16 -13.80 -1.26
C THR A 182 -7.01 -14.73 -1.61
N THR A 183 -6.25 -15.14 -0.60
CA THR A 183 -5.19 -16.14 -0.73
C THR A 183 -5.41 -17.30 0.25
N THR A 184 -5.03 -18.51 -0.16
CA THR A 184 -5.01 -19.70 0.69
C THR A 184 -3.64 -20.00 1.29
N ASP A 185 -2.62 -19.23 0.94
CA ASP A 185 -1.24 -19.39 1.42
C ASP A 185 -1.09 -18.98 2.88
N VAL A 186 -1.98 -18.11 3.35
CA VAL A 186 -1.97 -17.58 4.71
C VAL A 186 -3.18 -18.09 5.48
N LYS A 187 -2.93 -18.87 6.53
CA LYS A 187 -3.93 -19.47 7.40
C LYS A 187 -3.60 -19.17 8.85
N ALA A 188 -4.62 -18.91 9.64
CA ALA A 188 -4.48 -18.76 11.08
C ALA A 188 -5.03 -19.98 11.83
N GLN A 189 -4.64 -20.14 13.10
CA GLN A 189 -5.24 -21.14 13.98
C GLN A 189 -6.62 -20.68 14.49
N GLU A 190 -6.82 -19.40 14.58
CA GLU A 190 -8.06 -18.75 15.00
C GLU A 190 -8.40 -17.58 14.06
N LYS A 191 -9.68 -17.23 14.02
CA LYS A 191 -10.11 -16.05 13.24
C LYS A 191 -9.57 -14.78 13.85
N ALA A 192 -8.98 -13.96 13.02
CA ALA A 192 -8.42 -12.69 13.41
C ALA A 192 -8.66 -11.64 12.34
N SER A 193 -8.60 -10.37 12.70
CA SER A 193 -8.74 -9.30 11.73
C SER A 193 -8.16 -7.98 12.24
N PHE A 194 -7.68 -7.15 11.32
CA PHE A 194 -7.25 -5.79 11.60
C PHE A 194 -7.43 -4.90 10.38
N ILE A 195 -7.35 -3.58 10.58
CA ILE A 195 -7.41 -2.60 9.49
C ILE A 195 -6.08 -1.85 9.42
N LEU A 196 -5.35 -2.06 8.34
CA LEU A 196 -4.08 -1.39 8.08
C LEU A 196 -4.34 -0.11 7.27
N HIS A 197 -3.97 1.06 7.82
CA HIS A 197 -4.14 2.32 7.10
C HIS A 197 -3.36 2.32 5.78
N LYS A 198 -3.87 3.02 4.76
CA LYS A 198 -3.27 3.06 3.41
C LYS A 198 -1.81 3.54 3.38
N LYS A 199 -1.40 4.44 4.29
CA LYS A 199 -0.02 4.95 4.32
C LYS A 199 1.00 3.87 4.68
N PRO A 200 0.91 3.16 5.84
CA PRO A 200 1.79 2.03 6.11
C PRO A 200 1.68 0.92 5.06
N ALA A 201 0.49 0.62 4.52
CA ALA A 201 0.34 -0.36 3.45
C ALA A 201 1.16 0.02 2.19
N ALA A 202 1.11 1.28 1.76
CA ALA A 202 1.90 1.76 0.63
C ALA A 202 3.41 1.68 0.88
N ILE A 203 3.84 1.95 2.12
CA ILE A 203 5.25 1.85 2.51
C ILE A 203 5.71 0.40 2.52
N LEU A 204 4.96 -0.52 3.13
CA LEU A 204 5.26 -1.96 3.12
C LEU A 204 5.43 -2.47 1.69
N LYS A 205 4.47 -2.19 0.80
CA LYS A 205 4.57 -2.54 -0.62
C LYS A 205 5.87 -2.04 -1.28
N ALA A 206 6.37 -0.89 -0.85
CA ALA A 206 7.53 -0.23 -1.47
C ALA A 206 8.87 -0.64 -0.88
N ILE A 207 8.90 -1.26 0.32
CA ILE A 207 10.14 -1.64 1.01
C ILE A 207 10.35 -3.15 1.09
N ILE A 208 9.29 -3.95 0.95
CA ILE A 208 9.43 -5.41 0.87
C ILE A 208 10.06 -5.73 -0.50
N GLY A 209 11.32 -6.12 -0.49
CA GLY A 209 12.08 -6.48 -1.68
C GLY A 209 11.69 -7.85 -2.24
N LYS A 210 12.11 -8.13 -3.47
CA LYS A 210 11.85 -9.43 -4.12
C LYS A 210 12.66 -10.58 -3.51
N ASP A 211 13.67 -10.26 -2.74
CA ASP A 211 14.55 -11.16 -2.01
C ASP A 211 13.96 -11.57 -0.64
N VAL A 212 12.88 -10.94 -0.22
CA VAL A 212 12.15 -11.30 1.00
C VAL A 212 11.19 -12.43 0.68
N GLU A 213 11.33 -13.56 1.37
CA GLU A 213 10.43 -14.72 1.20
C GLU A 213 9.21 -14.62 2.11
N GLU A 214 9.43 -14.27 3.38
CA GLU A 214 8.38 -14.23 4.40
C GLU A 214 8.41 -12.93 5.22
N VAL A 215 7.24 -12.53 5.69
CA VAL A 215 7.02 -11.40 6.59
C VAL A 215 6.26 -11.93 7.81
N GLU A 216 6.86 -11.79 8.99
CA GLU A 216 6.14 -12.00 10.24
C GLU A 216 5.26 -10.78 10.52
N VAL A 217 3.96 -11.02 10.70
CA VAL A 217 2.96 -9.99 11.01
C VAL A 217 2.41 -10.27 12.39
N ALA A 218 2.81 -9.48 13.38
CA ALA A 218 2.23 -9.49 14.72
C ALA A 218 1.27 -8.31 14.88
N PHE A 219 0.10 -8.51 15.46
CA PHE A 219 -0.85 -7.42 15.68
C PHE A 219 -1.68 -7.62 16.94
N ASP A 220 -2.02 -6.52 17.56
CA ASP A 220 -2.94 -6.42 18.69
C ASP A 220 -4.14 -5.51 18.33
N SER A 221 -4.86 -5.01 19.33
CA SER A 221 -6.02 -4.13 19.11
C SER A 221 -5.67 -2.71 18.61
N LYS A 222 -4.40 -2.30 18.67
CA LYS A 222 -3.95 -0.92 18.42
C LYS A 222 -2.84 -0.84 17.38
N ASN A 223 -1.93 -1.80 17.37
CA ASN A 223 -0.71 -1.77 16.60
C ASN A 223 -0.55 -3.02 15.76
N ALA A 224 0.21 -2.90 14.68
CA ALA A 224 0.76 -4.04 13.96
C ALA A 224 2.26 -3.85 13.77
N THR A 225 2.99 -4.95 13.83
CA THR A 225 4.43 -5.03 13.60
C THR A 225 4.68 -6.01 12.46
N PHE A 226 5.40 -5.55 11.44
CA PHE A 226 5.83 -6.36 10.30
C PHE A 226 7.34 -6.51 10.37
N THR A 227 7.83 -7.75 10.43
CA THR A 227 9.26 -8.05 10.54
C THR A 227 9.72 -8.87 9.35
N PHE A 228 10.75 -8.40 8.66
CA PHE A 228 11.41 -9.11 7.55
C PHE A 228 12.87 -8.71 7.45
N GLY A 229 13.74 -9.71 7.34
CA GLY A 229 15.18 -9.50 7.37
C GLY A 229 15.61 -8.71 8.63
N GLN A 230 16.28 -7.59 8.43
CA GLN A 230 16.70 -6.68 9.51
C GLN A 230 15.73 -5.49 9.70
N THR A 231 14.60 -5.49 8.98
CA THR A 231 13.66 -4.37 8.98
C THR A 231 12.43 -4.70 9.84
N ILE A 232 12.02 -3.74 10.63
CA ILE A 232 10.80 -3.78 11.45
C ILE A 232 9.95 -2.55 11.11
N VAL A 233 8.70 -2.79 10.80
CA VAL A 233 7.69 -1.74 10.56
C VAL A 233 6.65 -1.83 11.68
N ILE A 234 6.51 -0.79 12.46
CA ILE A 234 5.50 -0.70 13.51
C ILE A 234 4.50 0.37 13.07
N CYS A 235 3.22 0.06 13.07
CA CYS A 235 2.19 1.03 12.69
C CYS A 235 0.95 0.91 13.57
N ARG A 236 0.28 2.05 13.77
CA ARG A 236 -1.04 2.09 14.38
C ARG A 236 -2.08 1.53 13.43
N LEU A 237 -2.97 0.73 13.98
CA LEU A 237 -4.12 0.19 13.29
C LEU A 237 -5.28 1.18 13.32
N VAL A 238 -6.11 1.14 12.28
CA VAL A 238 -7.34 1.92 12.26
C VAL A 238 -8.36 1.27 13.20
N VAL A 239 -8.77 2.01 14.22
CA VAL A 239 -9.76 1.54 15.19
C VAL A 239 -11.16 1.64 14.58
N GLY A 240 -11.93 0.57 14.68
CA GLY A 240 -13.31 0.55 14.21
C GLY A 240 -13.73 -0.81 13.65
N LYS A 241 -15.01 -0.92 13.34
CA LYS A 241 -15.55 -2.12 12.72
C LYS A 241 -15.62 -1.92 11.21
N TYR A 242 -14.96 -2.78 10.45
CA TYR A 242 -15.09 -2.77 9.00
C TYR A 242 -16.52 -3.17 8.58
N PRO A 243 -17.09 -2.56 7.53
CA PRO A 243 -18.40 -2.95 7.01
C PRO A 243 -18.47 -4.44 6.65
N LYS A 244 -19.65 -5.03 6.74
CA LYS A 244 -19.88 -6.43 6.32
C LYS A 244 -19.77 -6.56 4.81
N TYR A 245 -18.56 -6.56 4.29
CA TYR A 245 -18.28 -6.54 2.85
C TYR A 245 -18.86 -7.74 2.10
N ARG A 246 -18.97 -8.90 2.75
CA ARG A 246 -19.52 -10.12 2.13
C ARG A 246 -20.99 -9.97 1.75
N ASP A 247 -21.75 -9.14 2.48
CA ASP A 247 -23.17 -8.92 2.23
C ASP A 247 -23.44 -8.09 0.95
N VAL A 248 -22.43 -7.35 0.46
CA VAL A 248 -22.54 -6.51 -0.74
C VAL A 248 -22.02 -7.20 -2.01
N ILE A 249 -21.42 -8.39 -1.90
CA ILE A 249 -20.97 -9.19 -3.04
C ILE A 249 -22.18 -9.81 -3.73
N PRO A 250 -22.50 -9.43 -4.99
CA PRO A 250 -23.64 -9.99 -5.70
C PRO A 250 -23.47 -11.50 -5.96
N GLN A 251 -24.53 -12.28 -5.69
CA GLN A 251 -24.51 -13.74 -5.89
C GLN A 251 -25.28 -14.16 -7.17
N ASN A 252 -26.15 -13.30 -7.68
CA ASN A 252 -27.14 -13.68 -8.71
C ASN A 252 -26.99 -12.88 -10.04
N ASN A 253 -25.82 -12.34 -10.32
CA ASN A 253 -25.55 -11.60 -11.55
C ASN A 253 -25.44 -12.61 -12.73
N SER A 254 -26.51 -12.68 -13.53
CA SER A 254 -26.68 -13.68 -14.61
C SER A 254 -26.22 -13.20 -15.99
N ASN A 255 -26.11 -11.89 -16.22
CA ASN A 255 -25.64 -11.35 -17.49
C ASN A 255 -24.10 -11.29 -17.46
N ILE A 256 -23.44 -12.00 -18.37
CA ILE A 256 -22.00 -12.23 -18.33
C ILE A 256 -21.34 -11.63 -19.57
N LEU A 257 -20.44 -10.68 -19.35
CA LEU A 257 -19.54 -10.13 -20.37
C LEU A 257 -18.14 -10.69 -20.18
N LYS A 258 -17.56 -11.28 -21.22
CA LYS A 258 -16.14 -11.65 -21.28
C LYS A 258 -15.46 -10.83 -22.38
N ILE A 259 -14.34 -10.15 -22.01
CA ILE A 259 -13.67 -9.21 -22.90
C ILE A 259 -12.18 -9.09 -22.56
N ASN A 260 -11.34 -8.81 -23.57
CA ASN A 260 -9.94 -8.48 -23.35
C ASN A 260 -9.80 -7.24 -22.47
N ARG A 261 -9.06 -7.38 -21.35
CA ARG A 261 -8.89 -6.34 -20.33
C ARG A 261 -8.25 -5.08 -20.89
N VAL A 262 -7.17 -5.21 -21.66
CA VAL A 262 -6.43 -4.06 -22.20
C VAL A 262 -7.28 -3.31 -23.23
N GLN A 263 -8.02 -4.03 -24.05
CA GLN A 263 -8.95 -3.43 -25.02
C GLN A 263 -10.02 -2.62 -24.29
N LEU A 264 -10.70 -3.22 -23.29
CA LEU A 264 -11.73 -2.54 -22.49
C LEU A 264 -11.16 -1.29 -21.80
N LEU A 265 -10.01 -1.42 -21.11
CA LEU A 265 -9.34 -0.31 -20.44
C LEU A 265 -9.06 0.85 -21.38
N ASN A 266 -8.48 0.56 -22.54
CA ASN A 266 -8.11 1.61 -23.50
C ASN A 266 -9.34 2.27 -24.14
N THR A 267 -10.41 1.51 -24.40
CA THR A 267 -11.69 2.05 -24.88
C THR A 267 -12.32 2.97 -23.85
N VAL A 268 -12.39 2.53 -22.59
CA VAL A 268 -12.90 3.38 -21.49
C VAL A 268 -12.07 4.67 -21.36
N ARG A 269 -10.75 4.58 -21.42
CA ARG A 269 -9.87 5.77 -21.38
C ARG A 269 -10.14 6.76 -22.51
N ARG A 270 -10.27 6.29 -23.75
CA ARG A 270 -10.55 7.15 -24.90
C ARG A 270 -11.90 7.83 -24.81
N VAL A 271 -12.96 7.04 -24.55
CA VAL A 271 -14.33 7.57 -24.44
C VAL A 271 -14.48 8.52 -23.27
N SER A 272 -13.82 8.26 -22.14
CA SER A 272 -13.91 9.11 -20.93
C SER A 272 -13.33 10.51 -21.12
N VAL A 273 -12.53 10.78 -22.16
CA VAL A 273 -12.07 12.14 -22.52
C VAL A 273 -13.24 13.06 -22.78
N CYS A 274 -14.33 12.54 -23.35
CA CYS A 274 -15.56 13.28 -23.66
C CYS A 274 -16.62 13.22 -22.55
N ALA A 275 -16.32 12.57 -21.40
CA ALA A 275 -17.22 12.57 -20.28
C ALA A 275 -17.24 13.93 -19.57
N ASN A 276 -18.39 14.30 -19.01
CA ASN A 276 -18.50 15.48 -18.17
C ASN A 276 -17.55 15.37 -16.98
N LYS A 277 -16.72 16.41 -16.77
CA LYS A 277 -15.62 16.40 -15.80
C LYS A 277 -16.06 16.30 -14.34
N ALA A 278 -17.26 16.75 -14.02
CA ALA A 278 -17.78 16.69 -12.64
C ALA A 278 -18.33 15.30 -12.32
N SER A 279 -19.00 14.64 -13.28
CA SER A 279 -19.67 13.36 -13.05
C SER A 279 -18.84 12.15 -13.50
N ASN A 280 -17.97 12.30 -14.52
CA ASN A 280 -17.18 11.24 -15.15
C ASN A 280 -18.02 10.04 -15.62
N HIS A 281 -19.27 10.31 -16.06
CA HIS A 281 -20.20 9.26 -16.45
C HIS A 281 -19.85 8.67 -17.81
N ILE A 282 -19.84 7.37 -17.88
CA ILE A 282 -19.80 6.58 -19.12
C ILE A 282 -20.97 5.60 -19.13
N LYS A 283 -21.45 5.28 -20.32
CA LYS A 283 -22.55 4.35 -20.53
C LYS A 283 -22.03 3.13 -21.27
N PHE A 284 -22.40 1.95 -20.78
CA PHE A 284 -22.21 0.66 -21.44
C PHE A 284 -23.53 0.21 -22.00
N ASP A 285 -23.59 -0.01 -23.31
CA ASP A 285 -24.67 -0.68 -24.03
C ASP A 285 -24.25 -2.06 -24.45
N LEU A 286 -24.75 -3.07 -23.77
CA LEU A 286 -24.43 -4.48 -23.94
C LEU A 286 -25.45 -5.15 -24.86
N GLN A 287 -24.97 -5.73 -25.95
CA GLN A 287 -25.74 -6.50 -26.92
C GLN A 287 -25.00 -7.82 -27.19
N SER A 288 -25.73 -8.81 -27.73
CA SER A 288 -25.09 -10.06 -28.15
C SER A 288 -23.89 -9.78 -29.05
N GLY A 289 -22.70 -10.23 -28.64
CA GLY A 289 -21.44 -10.10 -29.38
C GLY A 289 -20.78 -8.72 -29.39
N SER A 290 -21.35 -7.69 -28.75
CA SER A 290 -20.76 -6.35 -28.76
C SER A 290 -21.09 -5.52 -27.53
N LEU A 291 -20.14 -4.68 -27.15
CA LEU A 291 -20.28 -3.64 -26.15
C LEU A 291 -20.03 -2.27 -26.81
N GLU A 292 -20.99 -1.36 -26.71
CA GLU A 292 -20.78 0.05 -27.05
C GLU A 292 -20.56 0.85 -25.75
N ILE A 293 -19.47 1.59 -25.71
CA ILE A 293 -19.17 2.51 -24.61
C ILE A 293 -19.33 3.93 -25.12
N SER A 294 -20.12 4.75 -24.42
CA SER A 294 -20.33 6.15 -24.80
C SER A 294 -20.23 7.10 -23.62
N ALA A 295 -19.90 8.34 -23.92
CA ALA A 295 -19.86 9.44 -22.96
C ALA A 295 -20.24 10.74 -23.67
N GLN A 296 -20.81 11.68 -22.91
CA GLN A 296 -21.15 13.01 -23.43
C GLN A 296 -21.02 14.08 -22.35
N ASP A 297 -20.69 15.28 -22.78
CA ASP A 297 -20.80 16.49 -21.98
C ASP A 297 -21.62 17.51 -22.76
N LEU A 298 -22.88 17.65 -22.36
CA LEU A 298 -23.84 18.56 -23.01
C LEU A 298 -23.44 20.03 -22.86
N GLY A 299 -22.72 20.38 -21.77
CA GLY A 299 -22.28 21.74 -21.52
C GLY A 299 -21.24 22.23 -22.54
N PHE A 300 -20.43 21.32 -23.05
CA PHE A 300 -19.41 21.61 -24.06
C PHE A 300 -19.74 21.05 -25.44
N SER A 301 -20.90 20.43 -25.62
CA SER A 301 -21.34 19.83 -26.89
C SER A 301 -20.32 18.78 -27.42
N ILE A 302 -19.70 18.02 -26.54
CA ILE A 302 -18.77 16.95 -26.89
C ILE A 302 -19.38 15.58 -26.57
N ALA A 303 -19.12 14.60 -27.43
CA ALA A 303 -19.53 13.24 -27.22
C ALA A 303 -18.54 12.29 -27.89
N ALA A 304 -18.44 11.07 -27.34
CA ALA A 304 -17.71 9.98 -27.95
C ALA A 304 -18.47 8.67 -27.76
N TYR A 305 -18.30 7.77 -28.70
CA TYR A 305 -18.69 6.39 -28.53
C TYR A 305 -17.67 5.47 -29.21
N GLU A 306 -17.53 4.28 -28.72
CA GLU A 306 -16.69 3.24 -29.33
C GLU A 306 -17.35 1.88 -29.13
N LYS A 307 -17.39 1.08 -30.19
CA LYS A 307 -17.94 -0.27 -30.17
C LYS A 307 -16.83 -1.29 -30.21
N VAL A 308 -16.86 -2.23 -29.30
CA VAL A 308 -15.90 -3.32 -29.20
C VAL A 308 -16.58 -4.67 -29.26
N MET A 309 -15.93 -5.64 -29.91
CA MET A 309 -16.43 -7.01 -29.94
C MET A 309 -16.13 -7.70 -28.61
N CYS A 310 -17.08 -8.47 -28.13
CA CYS A 310 -16.97 -9.18 -26.85
C CYS A 310 -17.83 -10.45 -26.88
N GLN A 311 -17.65 -11.31 -25.90
CA GLN A 311 -18.59 -12.38 -25.62
C GLN A 311 -19.56 -11.88 -24.54
N TYR A 312 -20.82 -11.74 -24.91
CA TYR A 312 -21.87 -11.35 -23.98
C TYR A 312 -22.99 -12.37 -24.00
N ASP A 313 -23.23 -12.96 -22.85
CA ASP A 313 -24.32 -13.89 -22.56
C ASP A 313 -25.26 -13.25 -21.56
N GLY A 314 -26.41 -12.81 -22.03
CA GLY A 314 -27.43 -12.12 -21.25
C GLY A 314 -28.39 -11.28 -22.10
N GLU A 315 -29.38 -10.71 -21.43
CA GLU A 315 -30.33 -9.80 -22.05
C GLU A 315 -29.67 -8.46 -22.39
N PRO A 316 -30.13 -7.74 -23.45
CA PRO A 316 -29.64 -6.40 -23.74
C PRO A 316 -29.71 -5.50 -22.52
N LEU A 317 -28.60 -4.89 -22.16
CA LEU A 317 -28.47 -4.11 -20.92
C LEU A 317 -27.74 -2.79 -21.15
N THR A 318 -28.36 -1.69 -20.67
CA THR A 318 -27.73 -0.38 -20.60
C THR A 318 -27.43 -0.05 -19.15
N ILE A 319 -26.15 0.23 -18.83
CA ILE A 319 -25.70 0.50 -17.45
C ILE A 319 -24.63 1.60 -17.43
N GLY A 320 -24.69 2.48 -16.43
CA GLY A 320 -23.74 3.59 -16.27
C GLY A 320 -22.72 3.35 -15.18
N PHE A 321 -21.50 3.87 -15.41
CA PHE A 321 -20.43 3.84 -14.42
C PHE A 321 -19.67 5.16 -14.38
N LYS A 322 -18.95 5.40 -13.28
CA LYS A 322 -17.89 6.42 -13.26
C LYS A 322 -16.61 5.84 -13.86
N SER A 323 -16.15 6.44 -14.94
CA SER A 323 -14.99 5.94 -15.69
C SER A 323 -13.71 5.77 -14.85
N PRO A 324 -13.37 6.65 -13.86
CA PRO A 324 -12.19 6.47 -13.04
C PRO A 324 -12.18 5.12 -12.30
N TYR A 325 -13.33 4.67 -11.79
CA TYR A 325 -13.40 3.41 -11.03
C TYR A 325 -13.15 2.19 -11.93
N ILE A 326 -13.74 2.17 -13.13
CA ILE A 326 -13.46 1.10 -14.12
C ILE A 326 -11.97 1.11 -14.50
N ILE A 327 -11.41 2.30 -14.77
CA ILE A 327 -9.99 2.46 -15.14
C ILE A 327 -9.08 1.95 -14.02
N GLU A 328 -9.35 2.31 -12.77
CA GLU A 328 -8.56 1.87 -11.62
C GLU A 328 -8.61 0.35 -11.45
N ILE A 329 -9.80 -0.26 -11.47
CA ILE A 329 -9.96 -1.71 -11.34
C ILE A 329 -9.20 -2.42 -12.45
N LEU A 330 -9.47 -2.08 -13.72
CA LEU A 330 -8.82 -2.73 -14.86
C LEU A 330 -7.31 -2.51 -14.94
N SER A 331 -6.82 -1.37 -14.45
CA SER A 331 -5.37 -1.07 -14.43
C SER A 331 -4.61 -1.88 -13.39
N ASN A 332 -5.27 -2.31 -12.31
CA ASN A 332 -4.65 -3.06 -11.21
C ASN A 332 -4.93 -4.58 -11.27
N MET A 333 -5.67 -5.05 -12.26
CA MET A 333 -5.82 -6.49 -12.53
C MET A 333 -4.69 -6.97 -13.43
N ASN A 334 -4.09 -8.10 -13.07
CA ASN A 334 -3.03 -8.76 -13.85
C ASN A 334 -3.58 -10.00 -14.57
N CYS A 335 -4.39 -9.78 -15.62
CA CYS A 335 -4.99 -10.84 -16.42
C CYS A 335 -5.14 -10.41 -17.90
N GLY A 336 -5.25 -11.37 -18.80
CA GLY A 336 -5.47 -11.11 -20.23
C GLY A 336 -6.91 -10.69 -20.54
N GLU A 337 -7.87 -11.38 -19.95
CA GLU A 337 -9.30 -11.16 -20.11
C GLU A 337 -9.98 -10.96 -18.77
N VAL A 338 -11.08 -10.21 -18.77
CA VAL A 338 -11.94 -10.00 -17.60
C VAL A 338 -13.35 -10.50 -17.88
N VAL A 339 -13.98 -10.98 -16.83
CA VAL A 339 -15.41 -11.27 -16.80
C VAL A 339 -16.11 -10.21 -15.95
N MET A 340 -17.08 -9.53 -16.56
CA MET A 340 -17.99 -8.66 -15.83
C MET A 340 -19.36 -9.32 -15.72
N LYS A 341 -19.92 -9.35 -14.53
CA LYS A 341 -21.24 -9.94 -14.29
C LYS A 341 -22.21 -8.88 -13.80
N PHE A 342 -23.39 -8.84 -14.39
CA PHE A 342 -24.44 -7.87 -14.12
C PHE A 342 -25.76 -8.57 -13.77
N LEU A 343 -26.60 -7.97 -12.98
CA LEU A 343 -27.99 -8.37 -12.83
C LEU A 343 -28.92 -7.41 -13.60
N ASP A 344 -28.80 -6.13 -13.31
CA ASP A 344 -29.57 -5.06 -13.93
C ASP A 344 -28.77 -3.74 -13.90
N SER A 345 -29.37 -2.64 -14.34
CA SER A 345 -28.74 -1.31 -14.40
C SER A 345 -28.56 -0.59 -13.06
N LYS A 346 -29.05 -1.16 -11.95
CA LYS A 346 -29.10 -0.51 -10.63
C LYS A 346 -28.27 -1.22 -9.58
N ARG A 347 -28.01 -2.50 -9.76
CA ARG A 347 -27.25 -3.33 -8.81
C ARG A 347 -25.79 -3.39 -9.15
N ALA A 348 -24.98 -3.63 -8.13
CA ALA A 348 -23.52 -3.72 -8.27
C ALA A 348 -23.11 -4.75 -9.32
N ALA A 349 -22.13 -4.39 -10.14
CA ALA A 349 -21.48 -5.29 -11.07
C ALA A 349 -20.25 -5.91 -10.44
N LEU A 350 -19.96 -7.18 -10.81
CA LEU A 350 -18.72 -7.87 -10.50
C LEU A 350 -17.74 -7.73 -11.66
N ILE A 351 -16.45 -7.63 -11.33
CA ILE A 351 -15.34 -7.67 -12.29
C ILE A 351 -14.33 -8.69 -11.76
N LEU A 352 -14.08 -9.72 -12.54
CA LEU A 352 -13.25 -10.86 -12.17
C LEU A 352 -12.22 -11.12 -13.29
N PRO A 353 -11.03 -11.68 -12.99
CA PRO A 353 -10.21 -12.33 -14.03
C PRO A 353 -11.01 -13.42 -14.73
N ALA A 354 -10.81 -13.60 -16.05
CA ALA A 354 -11.51 -14.65 -16.82
C ALA A 354 -10.89 -16.04 -16.61
N GLU A 355 -9.61 -16.08 -16.30
CA GLU A 355 -8.88 -17.30 -15.96
C GLU A 355 -8.82 -17.36 -14.43
N GLU A 356 -9.59 -18.28 -13.84
CA GLU A 356 -9.38 -18.69 -12.46
C GLU A 356 -8.22 -19.69 -12.51
N GLU A 357 -7.03 -19.29 -12.06
CA GLU A 357 -6.02 -20.25 -11.65
C GLU A 357 -6.58 -20.99 -10.43
N GLU A 358 -6.70 -22.32 -10.55
CA GLU A 358 -7.49 -23.15 -9.61
C GLU A 358 -7.00 -23.11 -8.17
N ASP A 359 -5.83 -22.52 -7.85
CA ASP A 359 -5.15 -22.92 -6.63
C ASP A 359 -4.74 -21.88 -5.61
N SER A 360 -4.67 -20.58 -5.80
CA SER A 360 -4.19 -19.78 -4.67
C SER A 360 -4.78 -18.37 -4.50
N GLU A 361 -5.00 -17.63 -5.57
CA GLU A 361 -5.32 -16.20 -5.44
C GLU A 361 -6.57 -15.79 -6.21
N LYS A 362 -7.53 -15.19 -5.52
CA LYS A 362 -8.78 -14.73 -6.14
C LYS A 362 -8.97 -13.25 -5.96
N ILE A 363 -9.05 -12.52 -7.08
CA ILE A 363 -9.39 -11.10 -7.09
C ILE A 363 -10.85 -10.93 -7.47
N CYS A 364 -11.59 -10.17 -6.68
CA CYS A 364 -12.97 -9.80 -6.95
C CYS A 364 -13.14 -8.30 -6.84
N GLY A 365 -13.47 -7.64 -7.93
CA GLY A 365 -13.84 -6.23 -7.99
C GLY A 365 -15.36 -6.07 -8.03
N ILE A 366 -15.88 -5.15 -7.23
CA ILE A 366 -17.28 -4.75 -7.23
C ILE A 366 -17.35 -3.26 -7.56
N ILE A 367 -18.26 -2.89 -8.43
CA ILE A 367 -18.49 -1.49 -8.78
C ILE A 367 -19.99 -1.16 -8.73
N MET A 368 -20.32 -0.05 -8.07
CA MET A 368 -21.68 0.47 -8.04
C MET A 368 -21.99 1.21 -9.35
N PRO A 369 -23.11 0.87 -10.02
CA PRO A 369 -23.55 1.64 -11.17
C PRO A 369 -24.08 3.00 -10.75
N ILE A 370 -24.20 3.89 -11.73
CA ILE A 370 -24.85 5.19 -11.59
C ILE A 370 -26.07 5.27 -12.47
N MET A 371 -27.04 6.07 -12.05
CA MET A 371 -28.24 6.29 -12.86
C MET A 371 -27.87 7.09 -14.12
N ILE A 372 -28.27 6.58 -15.27
CA ILE A 372 -28.16 7.27 -16.57
C ILE A 372 -29.42 8.12 -16.72
N SER A 373 -29.23 9.42 -16.80
CA SER A 373 -30.31 10.38 -17.11
C SER A 373 -30.45 10.56 -18.62
#